data_87b9a122d86bd937d8174888c19624c3
#
_entry.id   87b9a122d86bd937d8174888c19624c3
#
_cell.length_a   1.000
_cell.length_b   1.000
_cell.length_c   1.000
_cell.angle_alpha   90.00
_cell.angle_beta   90.00
_cell.angle_gamma   90.00
#
_symmetry.space_group_name_H-M   'P 1'
#
loop_
_entity.id
_entity.type
_entity.pdbx_description
1 polymer ?
#
loop_
_entity_poly.entity_id
_entity_poly.type
_entity_poly.pdbx_seq_one_letter_code
_entity_poly.pdbx_strand_id
1 'polypeptide(L)'
;ALAATQANPDLLPEAQYLTLTGDYGNAFFNSYSYTNEFSTHVFNFWQYVDYYASWHGQPSVGTPDELNDIEDERNATDGNAWTRRYFEFGLVNLPNPAYTNAAHKNGVLALGCMFQPRAYQNFEEMLYTDENGRYPVADKLTEIAEYYGFDGYFFNMEGRSYSSDVRAELKKFLAQMRADGMYIQWYNAGSFSTDMLVDTETDTDIANSVFIEYGHSVPGDNATQPYGLDKFEVAFNGFEAGANRWSNDFSRMMSNGIMNGSIASLGTDFVQTGLEQIAYQDEETGYNLFTRELDEYQWMAFQRERLWWTGNSNNNTTVLNPGLTDGTSEIEARDFTGIADYIAERSVINGDAFTTNFNTGHGLEYVVDGQLSNEHEWSNINIQDILPTWQWWFETEGTQLSAEFDYGSKYRKVYNGGEEGSFGFDLVGAYNGGSSLAVYGPLDAKNFMHLYKSDLEVKDGSQMQITFRKTSQDDASMKLGVILESNTSDVLEFDIADSTAASEDWVTSTVDLSSLAGEKIAAFGLVFDGTSDDYQMNIGQMSY
;
A
#
# COMPACT_ATOMS: atom_id res chain seq x y z
N ALA A 1 6.59 -5.95 22.52
CA ALA A 1 5.53 -6.92 22.20
C ALA A 1 5.37 -7.05 20.70
N LEU A 2 5.42 -5.94 20.00
CA LEU A 2 5.13 -5.89 18.58
C LEU A 2 6.19 -6.59 17.71
N ALA A 3 7.47 -6.52 18.07
CA ALA A 3 8.53 -7.20 17.32
C ALA A 3 8.38 -8.72 17.30
N ALA A 4 7.91 -9.32 18.41
CA ALA A 4 7.73 -10.76 18.49
C ALA A 4 6.58 -11.31 17.62
N THR A 5 5.67 -10.45 17.16
CA THR A 5 4.56 -10.81 16.28
C THR A 5 4.79 -10.40 14.81
N GLN A 6 5.95 -9.84 14.48
CA GLN A 6 6.35 -9.59 13.09
C GLN A 6 6.61 -10.90 12.35
N ALA A 7 6.35 -10.94 11.05
CA ALA A 7 6.70 -12.09 10.22
C ALA A 7 8.22 -12.33 10.22
N ASN A 8 9.00 -11.24 10.26
CA ASN A 8 10.45 -11.28 10.52
C ASN A 8 10.76 -10.48 11.80
N PRO A 9 11.00 -11.15 12.95
CA PRO A 9 11.23 -10.48 14.22
C PRO A 9 12.54 -9.71 14.30
N ASP A 10 13.47 -9.91 13.37
CA ASP A 10 14.78 -9.24 13.33
C ASP A 10 14.73 -7.85 12.67
N LEU A 11 13.60 -7.49 12.07
CA LEU A 11 13.42 -6.19 11.42
C LEU A 11 13.31 -5.05 12.45
N LEU A 12 13.95 -3.93 12.12
CA LEU A 12 13.88 -2.71 12.93
C LEU A 12 12.55 -1.99 12.68
N PRO A 13 11.74 -1.75 13.72
CA PRO A 13 10.50 -1.01 13.56
C PRO A 13 10.69 0.48 13.23
N GLU A 14 11.90 1.01 13.42
CA GLU A 14 12.28 2.39 13.11
C GLU A 14 12.42 2.64 11.61
N ALA A 15 12.73 1.60 10.82
CA ALA A 15 12.87 1.73 9.38
C ALA A 15 11.50 2.03 8.75
N GLN A 16 11.42 3.12 8.00
CA GLN A 16 10.19 3.64 7.42
C GLN A 16 10.15 3.46 5.90
N TYR A 17 8.94 3.54 5.34
CA TYR A 17 8.72 3.45 3.91
C TYR A 17 7.80 4.58 3.42
N LEU A 18 8.28 5.30 2.40
CA LEU A 18 7.47 6.24 1.63
C LEU A 18 7.22 5.68 0.23
N THR A 19 5.97 5.62 -0.17
CA THR A 19 5.62 5.33 -1.55
C THR A 19 5.19 6.62 -2.26
N LEU A 20 5.86 6.94 -3.35
CA LEU A 20 5.52 8.02 -4.26
C LEU A 20 4.88 7.39 -5.50
N THR A 21 3.60 7.59 -5.68
CA THR A 21 2.78 6.92 -6.69
C THR A 21 2.30 7.88 -7.77
N GLY A 22 1.75 7.34 -8.84
CA GLY A 22 1.24 8.14 -9.95
C GLY A 22 2.32 8.48 -10.96
N ASP A 23 3.10 7.49 -11.39
CA ASP A 23 4.07 7.64 -12.47
C ASP A 23 3.39 8.05 -13.79
N TYR A 24 4.16 8.57 -14.71
CA TYR A 24 3.70 9.30 -15.91
C TYR A 24 2.62 8.64 -16.79
N GLY A 25 2.28 7.42 -16.55
CA GLY A 25 1.23 6.71 -17.30
C GLY A 25 -0.09 6.44 -16.59
N ASN A 26 -0.44 6.90 -15.66
CA ASN A 26 -0.69 6.95 -14.34
C ASN A 26 -2.13 6.58 -13.91
N ALA A 27 -2.18 5.69 -12.94
CA ALA A 27 -3.41 5.18 -12.34
C ALA A 27 -4.32 6.28 -11.75
N PHE A 28 -3.75 7.39 -11.30
CA PHE A 28 -4.51 8.46 -10.66
C PHE A 28 -5.38 9.27 -11.60
N PHE A 29 -5.06 9.35 -12.88
CA PHE A 29 -5.93 10.03 -13.84
C PHE A 29 -7.26 9.31 -14.04
N ASN A 30 -7.30 8.02 -13.72
CA ASN A 30 -8.48 7.17 -13.83
C ASN A 30 -9.07 6.79 -12.47
N SER A 31 -8.37 7.08 -11.37
CA SER A 31 -8.79 6.76 -10.01
C SER A 31 -9.36 7.99 -9.32
N TYR A 32 -10.62 8.25 -9.54
CA TYR A 32 -11.38 9.21 -8.74
C TYR A 32 -11.72 8.62 -7.36
N SER A 33 -12.50 9.34 -6.58
CA SER A 33 -12.97 8.87 -5.27
C SER A 33 -13.70 7.53 -5.37
N TYR A 34 -14.40 7.31 -6.47
CA TYR A 34 -15.03 6.04 -6.83
C TYR A 34 -15.19 5.94 -8.35
N THR A 35 -15.30 4.71 -8.85
CA THR A 35 -15.62 4.42 -10.25
C THR A 35 -16.66 3.31 -10.35
N ASN A 36 -17.22 3.13 -11.55
CA ASN A 36 -18.11 2.01 -11.89
C ASN A 36 -17.33 0.85 -12.55
N GLU A 37 -16.04 0.78 -12.30
CA GLU A 37 -15.14 -0.23 -12.87
C GLU A 37 -14.48 -1.02 -11.73
N PHE A 38 -14.45 -2.32 -11.86
CA PHE A 38 -13.73 -3.21 -10.95
C PHE A 38 -12.22 -3.10 -11.12
N SER A 39 -11.75 -3.05 -12.36
CA SER A 39 -10.33 -2.99 -12.71
C SER A 39 -9.77 -1.58 -12.57
N THR A 40 -9.69 -1.09 -11.34
CA THR A 40 -9.17 0.22 -10.98
C THR A 40 -8.00 0.06 -10.03
N HIS A 41 -7.09 1.03 -9.99
CA HIS A 41 -6.02 1.03 -8.99
C HIS A 41 -6.62 1.16 -7.58
N VAL A 42 -6.41 0.14 -6.76
CA VAL A 42 -6.79 0.10 -5.35
C VAL A 42 -5.61 -0.42 -4.57
N PHE A 43 -4.99 0.43 -3.76
CA PHE A 43 -3.81 0.06 -2.98
C PHE A 43 -4.19 -0.84 -1.80
N ASN A 44 -3.43 -1.94 -1.57
CA ASN A 44 -3.81 -2.97 -0.61
C ASN A 44 -2.77 -3.24 0.50
N PHE A 45 -1.62 -2.54 0.52
CA PHE A 45 -0.50 -2.87 1.41
C PHE A 45 -0.09 -1.73 2.34
N TRP A 46 -1.06 -1.08 2.96
CA TRP A 46 -0.88 0.04 3.88
C TRP A 46 0.01 -0.31 5.08
N GLN A 47 0.05 -1.56 5.51
CA GLN A 47 0.81 -2.03 6.67
C GLN A 47 2.33 -1.83 6.54
N TYR A 48 2.84 -1.63 5.34
CA TYR A 48 4.27 -1.39 5.11
C TYR A 48 4.60 0.08 4.85
N VAL A 49 3.61 0.97 4.82
CA VAL A 49 3.76 2.35 4.40
C VAL A 49 3.59 3.30 5.58
N ASP A 50 4.50 4.25 5.71
CA ASP A 50 4.41 5.36 6.66
C ASP A 50 3.92 6.64 5.98
N TYR A 51 4.30 6.84 4.70
CA TYR A 51 3.93 8.02 3.92
C TYR A 51 3.47 7.58 2.52
N TYR A 52 2.26 8.00 2.15
CA TYR A 52 1.70 7.81 0.82
C TYR A 52 1.66 9.15 0.10
N ALA A 53 2.58 9.35 -0.84
CA ALA A 53 2.71 10.59 -1.58
C ALA A 53 2.19 10.44 -3.00
N SER A 54 1.45 11.43 -3.46
CA SER A 54 0.90 11.50 -4.82
C SER A 54 1.79 12.36 -5.69
N TRP A 55 2.50 11.73 -6.64
CA TRP A 55 3.41 12.42 -7.55
C TRP A 55 2.66 13.40 -8.46
N HIS A 56 1.55 12.98 -9.03
CA HIS A 56 0.75 13.78 -9.94
C HIS A 56 -0.62 14.18 -9.40
N GLY A 57 -1.12 13.53 -8.37
CA GLY A 57 -2.41 13.85 -7.75
C GLY A 57 -3.59 13.86 -8.73
N GLN A 58 -4.58 14.67 -8.44
CA GLN A 58 -5.68 14.94 -9.37
C GLN A 58 -5.24 16.01 -10.38
N PRO A 59 -5.51 15.85 -11.68
CA PRO A 59 -5.24 16.89 -12.63
C PRO A 59 -6.05 18.15 -12.27
N SER A 60 -5.35 19.24 -12.03
CA SER A 60 -6.00 20.53 -11.91
C SER A 60 -6.48 20.93 -13.30
N VAL A 61 -7.77 21.03 -13.49
CA VAL A 61 -8.46 21.57 -14.69
C VAL A 61 -7.70 21.39 -16.00
N GLY A 62 -8.31 20.85 -17.02
CA GLY A 62 -7.70 20.57 -18.32
C GLY A 62 -6.84 21.74 -18.84
N THR A 63 -5.82 21.40 -19.59
CA THR A 63 -4.93 22.38 -20.23
C THR A 63 -5.77 23.44 -20.93
N PRO A 64 -5.56 24.73 -20.65
CA PRO A 64 -6.24 25.80 -21.38
C PRO A 64 -6.05 25.65 -22.89
N ASP A 65 -7.09 25.94 -23.68
CA ASP A 65 -7.05 25.77 -25.13
C ASP A 65 -5.86 26.51 -25.78
N GLU A 66 -5.44 27.63 -25.21
CA GLU A 66 -4.30 28.43 -25.66
C GLU A 66 -2.94 27.70 -25.50
N LEU A 67 -2.91 26.67 -24.65
CA LEU A 67 -1.72 25.88 -24.36
C LEU A 67 -1.77 24.49 -24.99
N ASN A 68 -2.82 24.16 -25.73
CA ASN A 68 -2.94 22.88 -26.43
C ASN A 68 -1.95 22.74 -27.61
N ASP A 69 -1.40 23.84 -28.11
CA ASP A 69 -0.29 23.84 -29.13
C ASP A 69 1.03 23.30 -28.55
N ILE A 70 1.09 23.00 -27.26
CA ILE A 70 2.21 22.29 -26.63
C ILE A 70 2.19 20.77 -26.92
N GLU A 71 1.28 20.32 -27.77
CA GLU A 71 1.24 18.90 -28.20
C GLU A 71 2.58 18.45 -28.81
N ASP A 72 3.24 19.31 -29.56
CA ASP A 72 4.57 19.05 -30.11
C ASP A 72 5.64 18.88 -29.02
N GLU A 73 5.51 19.56 -27.89
CA GLU A 73 6.41 19.42 -26.73
C GLU A 73 6.09 18.20 -25.88
N ARG A 74 4.82 17.83 -25.77
CA ARG A 74 4.41 16.58 -25.09
C ARG A 74 4.91 15.35 -25.84
N ASN A 75 4.97 15.42 -27.15
CA ASN A 75 5.45 14.37 -28.04
C ASN A 75 6.95 14.50 -28.36
N ALA A 76 7.65 15.44 -27.74
CA ALA A 76 9.07 15.60 -27.93
C ALA A 76 9.81 14.32 -27.52
N THR A 77 10.61 13.81 -28.43
CA THR A 77 11.40 12.58 -28.23
C THR A 77 12.68 12.81 -27.41
N ASP A 78 12.91 14.03 -26.97
CA ASP A 78 14.03 14.33 -26.07
C ASP A 78 13.71 13.81 -24.65
N GLY A 79 14.71 13.32 -23.95
CA GLY A 79 14.55 12.74 -22.61
C GLY A 79 14.06 13.71 -21.53
N ASN A 80 13.73 14.96 -21.88
CA ASN A 80 13.23 15.99 -20.98
C ASN A 80 11.79 16.45 -21.31
N ALA A 81 11.08 15.75 -22.18
CA ALA A 81 9.71 16.08 -22.53
C ALA A 81 8.80 16.22 -21.29
N TRP A 82 8.97 15.33 -20.32
CA TRP A 82 8.22 15.35 -19.07
C TRP A 82 8.44 16.63 -18.23
N THR A 83 9.59 17.24 -18.30
CA THR A 83 9.88 18.47 -17.53
C THR A 83 9.10 19.69 -18.03
N ARG A 84 8.48 19.58 -19.20
CA ARG A 84 7.69 20.64 -19.84
C ARG A 84 6.18 20.45 -19.65
N ARG A 85 5.76 19.33 -19.04
CA ARG A 85 4.35 18.98 -18.83
C ARG A 85 3.71 19.58 -17.59
N TYR A 86 4.28 20.63 -17.01
CA TYR A 86 3.77 21.21 -15.77
C TYR A 86 2.33 21.73 -15.87
N PHE A 87 1.86 22.08 -17.08
CA PHE A 87 0.47 22.44 -17.28
C PHE A 87 -0.48 21.24 -17.17
N GLU A 88 0.00 20.07 -17.53
CA GLU A 88 -0.76 18.83 -17.45
C GLU A 88 -0.94 18.38 -15.98
N PHE A 89 0.10 18.55 -15.17
CA PHE A 89 0.10 18.10 -13.78
C PHE A 89 -0.12 19.23 -12.77
N GLY A 90 0.13 20.46 -13.15
CA GLY A 90 0.16 21.61 -12.24
C GLY A 90 1.45 21.66 -11.41
N LEU A 91 1.65 22.78 -10.70
CA LEU A 91 2.76 22.95 -9.74
C LEU A 91 2.45 22.32 -8.40
N VAL A 92 1.17 22.30 -8.02
CA VAL A 92 0.65 21.73 -6.79
C VAL A 92 -0.26 20.57 -7.15
N ASN A 93 0.13 19.37 -6.78
CA ASN A 93 -0.63 18.16 -7.03
C ASN A 93 -1.26 17.67 -5.73
N LEU A 94 -2.58 17.66 -5.69
CA LEU A 94 -3.34 17.23 -4.51
C LEU A 94 -3.49 15.72 -4.50
N PRO A 95 -3.37 15.06 -3.34
CA PRO A 95 -3.68 13.65 -3.24
C PRO A 95 -5.18 13.42 -3.46
N ASN A 96 -5.53 12.25 -3.98
CA ASN A 96 -6.92 11.84 -4.09
C ASN A 96 -7.54 11.74 -2.69
N PRO A 97 -8.68 12.42 -2.41
CA PRO A 97 -9.28 12.40 -1.07
C PRO A 97 -9.65 11.01 -0.57
N ALA A 98 -10.06 10.11 -1.45
CA ALA A 98 -10.37 8.74 -1.07
C ALA A 98 -9.12 7.98 -0.61
N TYR A 99 -7.98 8.20 -1.27
CA TYR A 99 -6.69 7.66 -0.86
C TYR A 99 -6.17 8.29 0.44
N THR A 100 -6.38 9.59 0.64
CA THR A 100 -6.07 10.27 1.90
C THR A 100 -6.83 9.63 3.07
N ASN A 101 -8.12 9.41 2.90
CA ASN A 101 -8.95 8.76 3.91
C ASN A 101 -8.50 7.31 4.21
N ALA A 102 -8.19 6.54 3.17
CA ALA A 102 -7.70 5.17 3.33
C ALA A 102 -6.32 5.14 4.01
N ALA A 103 -5.42 6.05 3.66
CA ALA A 103 -4.13 6.21 4.32
C ALA A 103 -4.32 6.49 5.83
N HIS A 104 -5.11 7.49 6.19
CA HIS A 104 -5.38 7.84 7.58
C HIS A 104 -6.05 6.70 8.36
N LYS A 105 -7.00 5.97 7.75
CA LYS A 105 -7.59 4.78 8.36
C LYS A 105 -6.52 3.75 8.76
N ASN A 106 -5.44 3.67 8.01
CA ASN A 106 -4.31 2.76 8.24
C ASN A 106 -3.13 3.41 8.97
N GLY A 107 -3.28 4.62 9.51
CA GLY A 107 -2.22 5.32 10.25
C GLY A 107 -1.07 5.86 9.37
N VAL A 108 -1.33 6.02 8.08
CA VAL A 108 -0.37 6.48 7.08
C VAL A 108 -0.62 7.95 6.78
N LEU A 109 0.45 8.76 6.73
CA LEU A 109 0.36 10.15 6.31
C LEU A 109 0.23 10.25 4.79
N ALA A 110 -0.65 11.13 4.32
CA ALA A 110 -0.89 11.39 2.91
C ALA A 110 -0.24 12.72 2.50
N LEU A 111 0.56 12.70 1.44
CA LEU A 111 1.29 13.87 0.96
C LEU A 111 0.84 14.27 -0.44
N GLY A 112 0.65 15.56 -0.64
CA GLY A 112 0.61 16.17 -1.96
C GLY A 112 2.03 16.34 -2.53
N CYS A 113 2.13 16.93 -3.71
CA CYS A 113 3.41 17.21 -4.35
C CYS A 113 3.50 18.68 -4.76
N MET A 114 4.61 19.32 -4.43
CA MET A 114 5.04 20.57 -5.05
C MET A 114 6.07 20.23 -6.11
N PHE A 115 5.70 20.38 -7.38
CA PHE A 115 6.57 20.08 -8.51
C PHE A 115 7.05 21.36 -9.17
N GLN A 116 8.37 21.57 -9.22
CA GLN A 116 9.01 22.69 -9.87
C GLN A 116 9.69 22.23 -11.17
N PRO A 117 9.01 22.27 -12.32
CA PRO A 117 9.56 21.82 -13.59
C PRO A 117 10.81 22.61 -13.97
N ARG A 118 11.78 21.97 -14.62
CA ARG A 118 13.01 22.62 -15.10
C ARG A 118 12.72 23.76 -16.06
N ALA A 119 11.66 23.66 -16.86
CA ALA A 119 11.24 24.67 -17.82
C ALA A 119 10.61 25.92 -17.18
N TYR A 120 10.09 25.81 -15.96
CA TYR A 120 9.48 26.93 -15.26
C TYR A 120 10.54 27.72 -14.49
N GLN A 121 10.74 28.99 -14.86
CA GLN A 121 11.85 29.79 -14.39
C GLN A 121 11.53 30.65 -13.17
N ASN A 122 10.27 30.91 -12.90
CA ASN A 122 9.85 31.95 -11.95
C ASN A 122 9.36 31.40 -10.60
N PHE A 123 9.84 30.21 -10.15
CA PHE A 123 9.43 29.67 -8.86
C PHE A 123 9.76 30.61 -7.68
N GLU A 124 10.75 31.47 -7.84
CA GLU A 124 11.15 32.47 -6.85
C GLU A 124 10.03 33.48 -6.55
N GLU A 125 9.08 33.66 -7.48
CA GLU A 125 7.92 34.52 -7.28
C GLU A 125 7.03 34.08 -6.13
N MET A 126 7.10 32.81 -5.71
CA MET A 126 6.39 32.34 -4.51
C MET A 126 7.07 32.72 -3.18
N LEU A 127 8.34 33.18 -3.24
CA LEU A 127 9.18 33.45 -2.05
C LEU A 127 9.09 34.90 -1.59
N TYR A 128 7.95 35.55 -1.74
CA TYR A 128 7.73 36.89 -1.16
C TYR A 128 7.09 36.80 0.24
N THR A 129 7.32 37.83 1.04
CA THR A 129 6.74 37.95 2.36
C THR A 129 5.72 39.10 2.43
N ASP A 130 4.73 38.92 3.30
CA ASP A 130 3.79 39.98 3.66
C ASP A 130 4.40 40.99 4.66
N GLU A 131 3.60 41.95 5.13
CA GLU A 131 4.00 42.97 6.10
C GLU A 131 4.39 42.40 7.48
N ASN A 132 3.99 41.15 7.79
CA ASN A 132 4.31 40.43 9.01
C ASN A 132 5.54 39.53 8.87
N GLY A 133 6.13 39.47 7.68
CA GLY A 133 7.28 38.63 7.38
C GLY A 133 6.93 37.15 7.11
N ARG A 134 5.63 36.82 6.92
CA ARG A 134 5.19 35.49 6.54
C ARG A 134 5.17 35.34 5.02
N TYR A 135 5.34 34.10 4.54
CA TYR A 135 5.21 33.73 3.13
C TYR A 135 3.75 33.38 2.81
N PRO A 136 2.99 34.22 2.07
CA PRO A 136 1.58 33.96 1.82
C PRO A 136 1.32 32.69 0.98
N VAL A 137 2.28 32.29 0.14
CA VAL A 137 2.17 31.06 -0.62
C VAL A 137 2.32 29.84 0.29
N ALA A 138 3.22 29.88 1.29
CA ALA A 138 3.32 28.83 2.30
C ALA A 138 2.03 28.72 3.12
N ASP A 139 1.48 29.86 3.55
CA ASP A 139 0.18 29.89 4.24
C ASP A 139 -0.93 29.27 3.39
N LYS A 140 -0.95 29.57 2.08
CA LYS A 140 -1.96 29.02 1.17
C LYS A 140 -1.78 27.51 0.94
N LEU A 141 -0.57 27.01 0.86
CA LEU A 141 -0.30 25.58 0.75
C LEU A 141 -0.74 24.83 2.03
N THR A 142 -0.51 25.42 3.19
CA THR A 142 -1.00 24.88 4.46
C THR A 142 -2.54 24.86 4.50
N GLU A 143 -3.18 25.96 4.14
CA GLU A 143 -4.66 26.05 4.04
C GLU A 143 -5.24 25.00 3.09
N ILE A 144 -4.59 24.76 1.95
CA ILE A 144 -5.01 23.72 0.99
C ILE A 144 -4.91 22.33 1.62
N ALA A 145 -3.81 22.04 2.30
CA ALA A 145 -3.62 20.74 2.95
C ALA A 145 -4.67 20.52 4.05
N GLU A 146 -4.90 21.53 4.89
CA GLU A 146 -5.92 21.48 5.94
C GLU A 146 -7.35 21.32 5.36
N TYR A 147 -7.67 22.03 4.27
CA TYR A 147 -8.99 21.97 3.64
C TYR A 147 -9.29 20.59 3.05
N TYR A 148 -8.30 19.97 2.39
CA TYR A 148 -8.44 18.63 1.79
C TYR A 148 -8.05 17.49 2.74
N GLY A 149 -7.51 17.79 3.90
CA GLY A 149 -7.24 16.84 4.97
C GLY A 149 -5.98 16.00 4.77
N PHE A 150 -5.00 16.45 4.00
CA PHE A 150 -3.72 15.74 3.87
C PHE A 150 -2.60 16.42 4.68
N ASP A 151 -1.44 15.76 4.85
CA ASP A 151 -0.52 16.04 5.95
C ASP A 151 0.70 16.87 5.55
N GLY A 152 0.90 17.12 4.28
CA GLY A 152 2.06 17.90 3.82
C GLY A 152 2.41 17.62 2.38
N TYR A 153 3.69 17.85 2.02
CA TYR A 153 4.11 17.83 0.62
C TYR A 153 5.45 17.12 0.41
N PHE A 154 5.50 16.33 -0.67
CA PHE A 154 6.75 16.00 -1.33
C PHE A 154 7.17 17.20 -2.19
N PHE A 155 8.29 17.83 -1.83
CA PHE A 155 8.75 19.07 -2.46
C PHE A 155 9.86 18.76 -3.46
N ASN A 156 9.50 18.76 -4.75
CA ASN A 156 10.41 18.43 -5.84
C ASN A 156 11.04 19.70 -6.44
N MET A 157 12.36 19.80 -6.32
CA MET A 157 13.19 20.85 -6.92
C MET A 157 14.22 20.28 -7.87
N GLU A 158 13.89 19.23 -8.57
CA GLU A 158 14.80 18.46 -9.42
C GLU A 158 15.44 19.32 -10.52
N GLY A 159 16.77 19.27 -10.57
CA GLY A 159 17.54 19.94 -11.60
C GLY A 159 17.45 21.46 -11.63
N ARG A 160 16.98 22.07 -10.56
CA ARG A 160 16.95 23.54 -10.41
C ARG A 160 18.30 24.05 -9.90
N SER A 161 18.73 25.16 -10.49
CA SER A 161 19.85 25.95 -10.01
C SER A 161 19.34 27.31 -9.57
N TYR A 162 19.72 27.74 -8.36
CA TYR A 162 19.30 29.02 -7.78
C TYR A 162 20.43 29.57 -6.89
N SER A 163 20.40 30.89 -6.66
CA SER A 163 21.41 31.59 -5.87
C SER A 163 21.35 31.20 -4.38
N SER A 164 22.42 31.54 -3.64
CA SER A 164 22.46 31.37 -2.17
C SER A 164 21.34 32.15 -1.48
N ASP A 165 20.99 33.32 -1.98
CA ASP A 165 19.96 34.17 -1.39
C ASP A 165 18.56 33.54 -1.57
N VAL A 166 18.27 33.03 -2.76
CA VAL A 166 17.04 32.29 -3.04
C VAL A 166 16.96 31.02 -2.17
N ARG A 167 18.09 30.32 -2.01
CA ARG A 167 18.16 29.15 -1.12
C ARG A 167 17.85 29.51 0.34
N ALA A 168 18.37 30.62 0.83
CA ALA A 168 18.08 31.11 2.18
C ALA A 168 16.59 31.44 2.38
N GLU A 169 15.96 32.07 1.38
CA GLU A 169 14.52 32.34 1.42
C GLU A 169 13.68 31.05 1.33
N LEU A 170 14.06 30.10 0.49
CA LEU A 170 13.40 28.81 0.39
C LEU A 170 13.45 28.03 1.70
N LYS A 171 14.57 28.06 2.42
CA LYS A 171 14.68 27.45 3.76
C LYS A 171 13.67 28.04 4.74
N LYS A 172 13.55 29.36 4.76
CA LYS A 172 12.56 30.05 5.62
C LYS A 172 11.13 29.70 5.24
N PHE A 173 10.86 29.63 3.93
CA PHE A 173 9.56 29.24 3.40
C PHE A 173 9.17 27.82 3.86
N LEU A 174 10.06 26.84 3.72
CA LEU A 174 9.81 25.46 4.17
C LEU A 174 9.72 25.37 5.69
N ALA A 175 10.56 26.10 6.42
CA ALA A 175 10.52 26.15 7.88
C ALA A 175 9.17 26.70 8.39
N GLN A 176 8.60 27.71 7.72
CA GLN A 176 7.25 28.20 8.04
C GLN A 176 6.21 27.09 7.86
N MET A 177 6.21 26.40 6.72
CA MET A 177 5.27 25.29 6.47
C MET A 177 5.40 24.19 7.53
N ARG A 178 6.62 23.82 7.90
CA ARG A 178 6.86 22.82 8.95
C ARG A 178 6.37 23.31 10.33
N ALA A 179 6.64 24.56 10.68
CA ALA A 179 6.16 25.16 11.93
C ALA A 179 4.63 25.23 12.00
N ASP A 180 3.96 25.38 10.87
CA ASP A 180 2.51 25.37 10.73
C ASP A 180 1.93 23.91 10.67
N GLY A 181 2.75 22.89 10.91
CA GLY A 181 2.32 21.49 11.05
C GLY A 181 2.40 20.64 9.79
N MET A 182 2.94 21.15 8.70
CA MET A 182 3.08 20.39 7.46
C MET A 182 4.28 19.45 7.52
N TYR A 183 4.12 18.21 7.05
CA TYR A 183 5.24 17.32 6.78
C TYR A 183 5.86 17.69 5.42
N ILE A 184 7.15 17.95 5.39
CA ILE A 184 7.88 18.30 4.18
C ILE A 184 8.97 17.29 3.92
N GLN A 185 8.89 16.61 2.75
CA GLN A 185 10.00 15.84 2.22
C GLN A 185 10.69 16.61 1.10
N TRP A 186 11.97 16.81 1.25
CA TRP A 186 12.79 17.51 0.27
C TRP A 186 13.38 16.55 -0.78
N TYR A 187 13.33 16.94 -2.05
CA TYR A 187 13.99 16.24 -3.16
C TYR A 187 14.60 17.22 -4.14
N ASN A 188 15.85 17.01 -4.50
CA ASN A 188 16.58 17.83 -5.49
C ASN A 188 17.46 17.01 -6.45
N ALA A 189 17.16 15.72 -6.64
CA ALA A 189 17.97 14.80 -7.43
C ALA A 189 19.42 14.68 -6.93
N GLY A 190 19.59 14.59 -5.61
CA GLY A 190 20.92 14.56 -5.00
C GLY A 190 21.07 13.51 -3.91
N SER A 191 22.31 13.45 -3.41
CA SER A 191 22.65 12.66 -2.21
C SER A 191 22.11 13.30 -0.94
N PHE A 192 22.19 12.58 0.17
CA PHE A 192 21.78 13.09 1.47
C PHE A 192 22.57 14.34 1.89
N SER A 193 21.87 15.35 2.37
CA SER A 193 22.43 16.54 2.99
C SER A 193 21.49 17.04 4.09
N THR A 194 22.04 17.51 5.19
CA THR A 194 21.30 18.11 6.29
C THR A 194 20.93 19.58 6.04
N ASP A 195 21.46 20.17 4.97
CA ASP A 195 21.29 21.60 4.67
C ASP A 195 19.84 22.05 4.53
N MET A 196 18.97 21.18 4.03
CA MET A 196 17.53 21.46 3.92
C MET A 196 16.71 20.86 5.06
N LEU A 197 17.34 20.26 6.06
CA LEU A 197 16.68 19.69 7.25
C LEU A 197 16.73 20.63 8.44
N VAL A 198 17.88 21.25 8.67
CA VAL A 198 18.12 22.09 9.84
C VAL A 198 19.04 23.25 9.48
N ASP A 199 18.69 24.44 9.96
CA ASP A 199 19.58 25.59 9.98
C ASP A 199 20.30 25.61 11.33
N THR A 200 21.60 25.28 11.32
CA THR A 200 22.42 25.18 12.53
C THR A 200 22.80 26.54 13.14
N GLU A 201 22.69 27.64 12.38
CA GLU A 201 22.99 28.97 12.88
C GLU A 201 21.83 29.52 13.71
N THR A 202 20.60 29.19 13.32
CA THR A 202 19.37 29.66 13.96
C THR A 202 18.65 28.60 14.79
N ASP A 203 19.15 27.36 14.76
CA ASP A 203 18.53 26.18 15.38
C ASP A 203 17.05 26.02 14.92
N THR A 204 16.87 26.13 13.59
CA THR A 204 15.54 26.10 12.98
C THR A 204 15.39 24.84 12.12
N ASP A 205 14.34 24.10 12.38
CA ASP A 205 13.90 22.97 11.56
C ASP A 205 13.34 23.45 10.21
N ILE A 206 13.78 22.82 9.11
CA ILE A 206 13.38 23.20 7.73
C ILE A 206 12.44 22.16 7.15
N ALA A 207 12.97 21.10 6.54
CA ALA A 207 12.19 19.96 6.07
C ALA A 207 12.23 18.81 7.09
N ASN A 208 11.30 17.88 7.02
CA ASN A 208 11.26 16.70 7.90
C ASN A 208 12.23 15.61 7.42
N SER A 209 12.34 15.42 6.10
CA SER A 209 13.15 14.36 5.53
C SER A 209 13.65 14.71 4.13
N VAL A 210 14.60 13.92 3.66
CA VAL A 210 15.16 13.99 2.32
C VAL A 210 14.89 12.70 1.57
N PHE A 211 14.33 12.81 0.37
CA PHE A 211 14.33 11.74 -0.61
C PHE A 211 15.69 11.76 -1.33
N ILE A 212 16.47 10.72 -1.12
CA ILE A 212 17.80 10.57 -1.71
C ILE A 212 17.65 9.93 -3.09
N GLU A 213 18.20 10.56 -4.12
CA GLU A 213 18.09 10.05 -5.48
C GLU A 213 18.69 8.64 -5.61
N TYR A 214 18.20 7.93 -6.61
CA TYR A 214 18.51 6.53 -6.88
C TYR A 214 20.00 6.25 -7.02
N GLY A 215 20.46 5.16 -6.40
CA GLY A 215 21.85 4.72 -6.47
C GLY A 215 22.83 5.43 -5.53
N HIS A 216 22.43 6.49 -4.83
CA HIS A 216 23.23 7.11 -3.79
C HIS A 216 23.35 6.24 -2.54
N SER A 217 24.45 6.39 -1.83
CA SER A 217 24.71 5.64 -0.60
C SER A 217 23.77 6.03 0.53
N VAL A 218 23.48 5.06 1.38
CA VAL A 218 22.81 5.31 2.67
C VAL A 218 23.71 6.18 3.53
N PRO A 219 23.21 7.27 4.14
CA PRO A 219 24.02 8.12 5.02
C PRO A 219 24.45 7.36 6.26
N GLY A 220 25.72 7.54 6.65
CA GLY A 220 26.22 7.03 7.92
C GLY A 220 25.73 7.87 9.11
N ASP A 221 25.87 7.33 10.31
CA ASP A 221 25.45 8.01 11.55
C ASP A 221 26.18 9.35 11.76
N ASN A 222 27.40 9.48 11.26
CA ASN A 222 28.18 10.73 11.30
C ASN A 222 27.54 11.86 10.45
N ALA A 223 26.61 11.55 9.56
CA ALA A 223 25.91 12.55 8.76
C ALA A 223 24.66 13.11 9.47
N THR A 224 24.13 12.42 10.45
CA THR A 224 22.88 12.77 11.14
C THR A 224 23.05 13.07 12.63
N GLN A 225 23.75 12.24 13.37
CA GLN A 225 23.91 12.36 14.82
C GLN A 225 24.50 13.71 15.31
N PRO A 226 25.47 14.34 14.62
CA PRO A 226 25.99 15.65 15.05
C PRO A 226 24.94 16.76 15.05
N TYR A 227 23.83 16.56 14.35
CA TYR A 227 22.71 17.48 14.23
C TYR A 227 21.50 17.09 15.08
N GLY A 228 21.61 16.01 15.87
CA GLY A 228 20.50 15.48 16.66
C GLY A 228 19.41 14.82 15.84
N LEU A 229 19.70 14.41 14.59
CA LEU A 229 18.74 13.83 13.67
C LEU A 229 18.80 12.31 13.70
N ASP A 230 17.63 11.66 13.65
CA ASP A 230 17.53 10.21 13.45
C ASP A 230 17.51 9.91 11.95
N LYS A 231 18.45 9.11 11.48
CA LYS A 231 18.56 8.74 10.06
C LYS A 231 17.33 8.00 9.51
N PHE A 232 16.63 7.24 10.35
CA PHE A 232 15.41 6.54 9.93
C PHE A 232 14.22 7.50 9.70
N GLU A 233 14.24 8.65 10.37
CA GLU A 233 13.23 9.69 10.18
C GLU A 233 13.56 10.63 9.03
N VAL A 234 14.85 10.93 8.80
CA VAL A 234 15.25 12.00 7.88
C VAL A 234 15.82 11.54 6.55
N ALA A 235 16.26 10.27 6.42
CA ALA A 235 16.94 9.78 5.23
C ALA A 235 16.19 8.65 4.55
N PHE A 236 15.55 8.95 3.43
CA PHE A 236 14.81 8.00 2.61
C PHE A 236 15.57 7.74 1.31
N ASN A 237 16.16 6.55 1.18
CA ASN A 237 16.85 6.16 -0.05
C ASN A 237 15.85 5.76 -1.12
N GLY A 238 15.92 6.46 -2.27
CA GLY A 238 15.02 6.28 -3.38
C GLY A 238 15.32 5.04 -4.22
N PHE A 239 14.22 4.42 -4.70
CA PHE A 239 14.23 3.33 -5.67
C PHE A 239 13.18 3.62 -6.76
N GLU A 240 13.56 3.45 -8.01
CA GLU A 240 12.62 3.56 -9.12
C GLU A 240 11.85 2.26 -9.28
N ALA A 241 10.69 2.17 -8.63
CA ALA A 241 9.84 1.00 -8.73
C ALA A 241 9.27 0.85 -10.14
N GLY A 242 8.74 1.92 -10.70
CA GLY A 242 8.12 1.92 -12.03
C GLY A 242 9.07 1.58 -13.17
N ALA A 243 10.30 2.08 -13.13
CA ALA A 243 11.28 1.87 -14.19
C ALA A 243 12.04 0.55 -14.05
N ASN A 244 12.50 0.25 -12.83
CA ASN A 244 13.37 -0.91 -12.57
C ASN A 244 12.61 -2.16 -12.10
N ARG A 245 11.36 -1.99 -11.66
CA ARG A 245 10.46 -3.08 -11.28
C ARG A 245 11.15 -4.15 -10.41
N TRP A 246 11.15 -5.39 -10.87
CA TRP A 246 11.71 -6.56 -10.17
C TRP A 246 13.23 -6.60 -10.11
N SER A 247 13.93 -5.75 -10.84
CA SER A 247 15.40 -5.61 -10.76
C SER A 247 15.87 -4.71 -9.62
N ASN A 248 14.97 -4.12 -8.84
CA ASN A 248 15.34 -3.39 -7.62
C ASN A 248 15.94 -4.34 -6.58
N ASP A 249 17.08 -3.95 -6.02
CA ASP A 249 17.75 -4.66 -4.95
C ASP A 249 17.79 -3.80 -3.68
N PHE A 250 16.90 -4.10 -2.74
CA PHE A 250 16.85 -3.41 -1.45
C PHE A 250 17.94 -3.85 -0.47
N SER A 251 18.69 -4.93 -0.75
CA SER A 251 19.74 -5.44 0.14
C SER A 251 20.85 -4.41 0.37
N ARG A 252 21.03 -3.46 -0.56
CA ARG A 252 21.95 -2.33 -0.40
C ARG A 252 21.64 -1.42 0.80
N MET A 253 20.40 -1.50 1.31
CA MET A 253 19.99 -0.79 2.53
C MET A 253 20.47 -1.47 3.82
N MET A 254 20.92 -2.72 3.71
CA MET A 254 21.35 -3.51 4.87
C MET A 254 22.82 -3.30 5.18
N SER A 255 23.14 -3.24 6.46
CA SER A 255 24.49 -3.28 6.97
C SER A 255 24.59 -4.38 8.03
N ASN A 256 25.39 -5.40 7.77
CA ASN A 256 25.49 -6.58 8.65
C ASN A 256 24.14 -7.26 8.95
N GLY A 257 23.26 -7.33 7.94
CA GLY A 257 21.95 -7.93 8.07
C GLY A 257 20.90 -7.03 8.75
N ILE A 258 21.20 -5.77 9.02
CA ILE A 258 20.31 -4.81 9.69
C ILE A 258 20.06 -3.63 8.77
N MET A 259 18.82 -3.14 8.74
CA MET A 259 18.45 -1.92 8.01
C MET A 259 19.25 -0.72 8.50
N ASN A 260 19.75 0.08 7.58
CA ASN A 260 20.62 1.23 7.86
C ASN A 260 20.01 2.59 7.46
N GLY A 261 18.74 2.63 7.12
CA GLY A 261 18.00 3.82 6.77
C GLY A 261 16.58 3.46 6.33
N SER A 262 15.81 4.44 5.91
CA SER A 262 14.47 4.28 5.40
C SER A 262 14.44 4.22 3.88
N ILE A 263 13.35 3.69 3.32
CA ILE A 263 13.18 3.47 1.88
C ILE A 263 12.12 4.43 1.34
N ALA A 264 12.37 4.98 0.16
CA ALA A 264 11.34 5.59 -0.68
C ALA A 264 11.31 4.93 -2.05
N SER A 265 10.14 4.89 -2.68
CA SER A 265 10.01 4.36 -4.03
C SER A 265 9.12 5.24 -4.89
N LEU A 266 9.48 5.36 -6.16
CA LEU A 266 8.70 6.06 -7.19
C LEU A 266 8.01 5.04 -8.09
N GLY A 267 6.69 5.19 -8.28
CA GLY A 267 5.93 4.45 -9.27
C GLY A 267 5.56 3.02 -8.85
N THR A 268 5.24 2.78 -7.58
CA THR A 268 4.78 1.46 -7.11
C THR A 268 3.47 1.01 -7.76
N ASP A 269 2.71 1.93 -8.33
CA ASP A 269 1.52 1.67 -9.12
C ASP A 269 1.79 1.00 -10.49
N PHE A 270 3.07 0.80 -10.85
CA PHE A 270 3.45 0.02 -12.03
C PHE A 270 2.85 -1.40 -12.03
N VAL A 271 2.53 -1.92 -10.87
CA VAL A 271 1.89 -3.23 -10.71
C VAL A 271 0.59 -3.33 -11.52
N GLN A 272 -0.08 -2.22 -11.73
CA GLN A 272 -1.30 -2.09 -12.52
C GLN A 272 -1.05 -1.36 -13.85
N THR A 273 -0.46 -0.17 -13.84
CA THR A 273 -0.18 0.61 -15.05
C THR A 273 0.77 -0.09 -16.02
N GLY A 274 1.70 -0.90 -15.50
CA GLY A 274 2.58 -1.71 -16.34
C GLY A 274 1.83 -2.76 -17.16
N LEU A 275 0.73 -3.31 -16.64
CA LEU A 275 -0.13 -4.24 -17.37
C LEU A 275 -0.86 -3.56 -18.53
N GLU A 276 -1.33 -2.33 -18.36
CA GLU A 276 -1.93 -1.55 -19.44
C GLU A 276 -0.97 -1.33 -20.61
N GLN A 277 0.27 -0.95 -20.30
CA GLN A 277 1.28 -0.74 -21.31
C GLN A 277 1.55 -2.01 -22.14
N ILE A 278 1.55 -3.17 -21.49
CA ILE A 278 1.73 -4.47 -22.16
C ILE A 278 0.54 -4.77 -23.06
N ALA A 279 -0.67 -4.56 -22.59
CA ALA A 279 -1.90 -4.82 -23.33
C ALA A 279 -2.01 -3.98 -24.63
N TYR A 280 -1.57 -2.73 -24.58
CA TYR A 280 -1.61 -1.83 -25.73
C TYR A 280 -0.46 -2.02 -26.72
N GLN A 281 0.62 -2.69 -26.34
CA GLN A 281 1.80 -2.84 -27.20
C GLN A 281 1.71 -4.01 -28.18
N ASP A 282 0.78 -4.93 -28.02
CA ASP A 282 0.76 -6.17 -28.81
C ASP A 282 -0.60 -6.49 -29.43
N GLU A 283 -1.06 -5.58 -30.31
CA GLU A 283 -2.26 -5.81 -31.12
C GLU A 283 -2.10 -7.01 -32.10
N GLU A 284 -0.85 -7.41 -32.43
CA GLU A 284 -0.59 -8.48 -33.39
C GLU A 284 -0.69 -9.89 -32.76
N THR A 285 -0.49 -10.03 -31.45
CA THR A 285 -0.44 -11.33 -30.79
C THR A 285 -1.70 -11.70 -30.04
N GLY A 286 -2.71 -10.83 -30.01
CA GLY A 286 -3.96 -11.07 -29.31
C GLY A 286 -3.88 -10.98 -27.79
N TYR A 287 -2.88 -10.32 -27.24
CA TYR A 287 -2.75 -10.02 -25.81
C TYR A 287 -3.78 -8.97 -25.32
N ASN A 288 -5.01 -9.05 -25.80
CA ASN A 288 -6.15 -8.32 -25.24
C ASN A 288 -6.51 -8.80 -23.81
N LEU A 289 -5.69 -9.66 -23.22
CA LEU A 289 -5.93 -10.26 -21.91
C LEU A 289 -5.77 -9.30 -20.74
N PHE A 290 -5.07 -8.21 -20.94
CA PHE A 290 -4.77 -7.24 -19.88
C PHE A 290 -5.48 -5.91 -20.10
N THR A 291 -6.59 -5.91 -20.81
CA THR A 291 -7.45 -4.74 -20.85
C THR A 291 -8.18 -4.59 -19.51
N ARG A 292 -8.44 -3.36 -19.08
CA ARG A 292 -9.20 -3.08 -17.85
C ARG A 292 -10.60 -3.69 -17.84
N GLU A 293 -11.10 -4.08 -19.00
CA GLU A 293 -12.40 -4.73 -19.15
C GLU A 293 -12.41 -6.20 -18.66
N LEU A 294 -11.23 -6.75 -18.31
CA LEU A 294 -11.11 -8.13 -17.88
C LEU A 294 -10.82 -8.22 -16.39
N ASP A 295 -11.57 -9.04 -15.71
CA ASP A 295 -11.37 -9.34 -14.28
C ASP A 295 -9.97 -9.88 -14.00
N GLU A 296 -9.38 -10.58 -14.96
CA GLU A 296 -8.01 -11.08 -14.91
C GLU A 296 -6.98 -9.96 -14.76
N TYR A 297 -7.22 -8.81 -15.36
CA TYR A 297 -6.35 -7.64 -15.20
C TYR A 297 -6.18 -7.29 -13.72
N GLN A 298 -7.27 -7.22 -12.97
CA GLN A 298 -7.23 -6.91 -11.54
C GLN A 298 -6.59 -8.02 -10.72
N TRP A 299 -6.85 -9.27 -11.07
CA TRP A 299 -6.19 -10.42 -10.43
C TRP A 299 -4.67 -10.38 -10.66
N MET A 300 -4.23 -10.12 -11.88
CA MET A 300 -2.80 -10.00 -12.23
C MET A 300 -2.15 -8.83 -11.50
N ALA A 301 -2.79 -7.67 -11.48
CA ALA A 301 -2.31 -6.49 -10.75
C ALA A 301 -2.14 -6.81 -9.25
N PHE A 302 -3.07 -7.53 -8.68
CA PHE A 302 -3.02 -7.94 -7.27
C PHE A 302 -1.86 -8.90 -6.98
N GLN A 303 -1.61 -9.88 -7.86
CA GLN A 303 -0.46 -10.80 -7.72
C GLN A 303 0.87 -10.06 -7.82
N ARG A 304 0.99 -9.09 -8.74
CA ARG A 304 2.18 -8.25 -8.89
C ARG A 304 2.38 -7.35 -7.67
N GLU A 305 1.31 -6.77 -7.14
CA GLU A 305 1.35 -5.96 -5.93
C GLU A 305 1.83 -6.78 -4.73
N ARG A 306 1.29 -8.00 -4.53
CA ARG A 306 1.78 -8.90 -3.49
C ARG A 306 3.26 -9.21 -3.64
N LEU A 307 3.71 -9.48 -4.85
CA LEU A 307 5.12 -9.74 -5.09
C LEU A 307 5.99 -8.55 -4.68
N TRP A 308 5.60 -7.33 -5.02
CA TRP A 308 6.34 -6.13 -4.63
C TRP A 308 6.45 -5.99 -3.11
N TRP A 309 5.34 -6.15 -2.41
CA TRP A 309 5.29 -5.93 -0.97
C TRP A 309 5.77 -7.13 -0.16
N THR A 310 5.39 -8.34 -0.51
CA THR A 310 5.69 -9.55 0.28
C THR A 310 6.79 -10.43 -0.30
N GLY A 311 7.10 -10.30 -1.56
CA GLY A 311 8.11 -11.11 -2.24
C GLY A 311 7.77 -12.59 -2.32
N ASN A 312 8.79 -13.39 -2.60
CA ASN A 312 8.73 -14.85 -2.66
C ASN A 312 9.46 -15.53 -1.50
N SER A 313 9.91 -14.77 -0.54
CA SER A 313 10.70 -15.27 0.58
C SER A 313 9.93 -15.19 1.88
N ASN A 314 10.25 -16.10 2.78
CA ASN A 314 9.75 -16.12 4.17
C ASN A 314 8.26 -16.40 4.36
N ASN A 315 7.79 -16.10 5.54
CA ASN A 315 6.48 -16.43 6.07
C ASN A 315 5.32 -15.66 5.43
N ASN A 316 5.60 -14.69 4.60
CA ASN A 316 4.61 -13.79 4.02
C ASN A 316 4.61 -13.91 2.49
N THR A 317 4.78 -15.13 1.98
CA THR A 317 5.02 -15.37 0.58
C THR A 317 3.74 -15.59 -0.21
N THR A 318 3.72 -14.99 -1.40
CA THR A 318 2.77 -15.32 -2.44
C THR A 318 3.48 -16.16 -3.50
N VAL A 319 2.91 -17.30 -3.86
CA VAL A 319 3.44 -18.08 -4.98
C VAL A 319 3.08 -17.34 -6.27
N LEU A 320 4.11 -16.91 -7.00
CA LEU A 320 3.91 -16.33 -8.30
C LEU A 320 3.24 -17.31 -9.25
N ASN A 321 2.22 -16.81 -9.93
CA ASN A 321 1.73 -17.50 -11.10
C ASN A 321 2.75 -17.33 -12.23
N PRO A 322 3.27 -18.42 -12.81
CA PRO A 322 4.24 -18.36 -13.90
C PRO A 322 3.73 -17.67 -15.17
N GLY A 323 2.44 -17.34 -15.25
CA GLY A 323 1.88 -16.56 -16.34
C GLY A 323 1.98 -15.04 -16.16
N LEU A 324 2.56 -14.55 -15.06
CA LEU A 324 2.79 -13.11 -14.82
C LEU A 324 3.97 -12.62 -15.65
N THR A 325 3.76 -12.40 -16.92
CA THR A 325 4.74 -11.75 -17.78
C THR A 325 4.37 -10.29 -17.95
N ASP A 326 5.27 -9.41 -17.58
CA ASP A 326 5.13 -7.97 -17.77
C ASP A 326 6.23 -7.39 -18.67
N GLY A 327 6.83 -8.25 -19.49
CA GLY A 327 8.00 -7.91 -20.28
C GLY A 327 9.32 -8.03 -19.50
N THR A 328 9.28 -8.28 -18.19
CA THR A 328 10.44 -8.69 -17.41
C THR A 328 10.61 -10.20 -17.47
N SER A 329 11.83 -10.69 -17.24
CA SER A 329 12.02 -12.13 -17.19
C SER A 329 11.31 -12.72 -15.94
N GLU A 330 10.64 -13.86 -16.10
CA GLU A 330 10.07 -14.61 -14.96
C GLU A 330 11.13 -14.90 -13.88
N ILE A 331 12.40 -14.97 -14.25
CA ILE A 331 13.52 -15.23 -13.35
C ILE A 331 13.73 -14.06 -12.39
N GLU A 332 13.68 -12.83 -12.90
CA GLU A 332 13.85 -11.62 -12.05
C GLU A 332 12.73 -11.51 -11.02
N ALA A 333 11.50 -11.78 -11.43
CA ALA A 333 10.36 -11.75 -10.51
C ALA A 333 10.43 -12.85 -9.43
N ARG A 334 10.98 -14.01 -9.72
CA ARG A 334 11.15 -15.11 -8.76
C ARG A 334 12.19 -14.82 -7.69
N ASP A 335 13.24 -14.11 -8.06
CA ASP A 335 14.36 -13.79 -7.15
C ASP A 335 14.11 -12.49 -6.36
N PHE A 336 13.03 -11.79 -6.67
CA PHE A 336 12.69 -10.54 -6.01
C PHE A 336 12.30 -10.77 -4.55
N THR A 337 12.99 -10.08 -3.64
CA THR A 337 12.65 -10.04 -2.22
C THR A 337 11.76 -8.83 -1.97
N GLY A 338 10.56 -9.03 -1.44
CA GLY A 338 9.59 -7.97 -1.22
C GLY A 338 9.98 -6.99 -0.11
N ILE A 339 9.22 -5.92 -0.01
CA ILE A 339 9.41 -4.89 1.02
C ILE A 339 9.32 -5.49 2.44
N ALA A 340 8.51 -6.52 2.64
CA ALA A 340 8.36 -7.23 3.91
C ALA A 340 9.66 -7.84 4.45
N ASP A 341 10.68 -8.04 3.61
CA ASP A 341 12.01 -8.49 4.04
C ASP A 341 12.84 -7.37 4.69
N TYR A 342 12.42 -6.12 4.57
CA TYR A 342 13.17 -4.94 5.01
C TYR A 342 12.39 -4.04 5.97
N ILE A 343 11.08 -3.96 5.81
CA ILE A 343 10.19 -3.09 6.57
C ILE A 343 9.23 -3.93 7.39
N ALA A 344 9.20 -3.68 8.69
CA ALA A 344 8.26 -4.33 9.59
C ALA A 344 6.83 -3.84 9.33
N GLU A 345 5.88 -4.76 9.35
CA GLU A 345 4.47 -4.44 9.21
C GLU A 345 3.93 -3.65 10.42
N ARG A 346 3.08 -2.66 10.15
CA ARG A 346 2.37 -1.84 11.13
C ARG A 346 0.94 -2.31 11.26
N SER A 347 0.31 -1.94 12.37
CA SER A 347 -1.12 -2.13 12.59
C SER A 347 -1.70 -0.96 13.36
N VAL A 348 -2.93 -0.60 13.03
CA VAL A 348 -3.74 0.42 13.72
C VAL A 348 -4.82 -0.20 14.59
N ILE A 349 -4.89 -1.53 14.64
CA ILE A 349 -5.94 -2.24 15.38
C ILE A 349 -5.60 -2.18 16.86
N ASN A 350 -6.39 -1.45 17.62
CA ASN A 350 -6.22 -1.27 19.07
C ASN A 350 -7.57 -1.07 19.79
N GLY A 351 -7.51 -1.00 21.11
CA GLY A 351 -8.69 -0.76 21.94
C GLY A 351 -9.55 -2.00 22.12
N ASP A 352 -10.86 -1.88 22.06
CA ASP A 352 -11.82 -2.94 22.39
C ASP A 352 -12.85 -3.22 21.29
N ALA A 353 -12.58 -2.79 20.07
CA ALA A 353 -13.45 -3.04 18.93
C ALA A 353 -12.64 -3.13 17.62
N PHE A 354 -13.03 -4.07 16.77
CA PHE A 354 -12.50 -4.22 15.42
C PHE A 354 -13.50 -4.97 14.56
N THR A 355 -13.69 -4.53 13.32
CA THR A 355 -14.52 -5.26 12.35
C THR A 355 -13.86 -5.22 10.99
N THR A 356 -13.86 -6.36 10.31
CA THR A 356 -13.48 -6.49 8.90
C THR A 356 -14.48 -7.37 8.16
N ASN A 357 -14.77 -7.01 6.92
CA ASN A 357 -15.52 -7.83 5.96
C ASN A 357 -14.59 -8.34 4.84
N PHE A 358 -13.29 -8.13 4.98
CA PHE A 358 -12.31 -8.43 3.93
C PHE A 358 -12.62 -7.70 2.62
N ASN A 359 -13.22 -6.53 2.72
CA ASN A 359 -13.58 -5.69 1.58
C ASN A 359 -12.37 -4.90 1.11
N THR A 360 -11.91 -5.18 -0.09
CA THR A 360 -10.72 -4.54 -0.68
C THR A 360 -11.00 -3.14 -1.23
N GLY A 361 -12.25 -2.69 -1.22
CA GLY A 361 -12.64 -1.37 -1.74
C GLY A 361 -13.03 -1.39 -3.22
N HIS A 362 -13.26 -2.57 -3.79
CA HIS A 362 -13.82 -2.73 -5.12
C HIS A 362 -14.53 -4.07 -5.25
N GLY A 363 -15.35 -4.23 -6.26
CA GLY A 363 -16.10 -5.44 -6.48
C GLY A 363 -16.82 -5.49 -7.83
N LEU A 364 -17.26 -6.68 -8.17
CA LEU A 364 -18.10 -6.95 -9.33
C LEU A 364 -19.60 -6.84 -8.98
N GLU A 365 -19.89 -6.91 -7.70
CA GLU A 365 -21.19 -6.80 -7.07
C GLU A 365 -21.01 -6.14 -5.71
N TYR A 366 -22.11 -5.65 -5.13
CA TYR A 366 -22.14 -5.18 -3.75
C TYR A 366 -23.17 -5.97 -2.95
N VAL A 367 -22.73 -6.57 -1.87
CA VAL A 367 -23.52 -7.45 -1.01
C VAL A 367 -23.66 -6.83 0.37
N VAL A 368 -24.82 -7.00 0.98
CA VAL A 368 -25.11 -6.58 2.36
C VAL A 368 -25.73 -7.75 3.11
N ASP A 369 -25.12 -8.18 4.18
CA ASP A 369 -25.55 -9.31 5.02
C ASP A 369 -25.90 -10.57 4.20
N GLY A 370 -25.03 -10.89 3.24
CA GLY A 370 -25.18 -12.03 2.36
C GLY A 370 -26.23 -11.87 1.25
N GLN A 371 -26.85 -10.69 1.13
CA GLN A 371 -27.86 -10.41 0.10
C GLN A 371 -27.31 -9.45 -0.94
N LEU A 372 -27.50 -9.79 -2.22
CA LEU A 372 -27.12 -8.93 -3.34
C LEU A 372 -27.86 -7.59 -3.27
N SER A 373 -27.13 -6.49 -3.16
CA SER A 373 -27.66 -5.13 -3.11
C SER A 373 -27.48 -4.38 -4.43
N ASN A 374 -26.35 -4.61 -5.12
CA ASN A 374 -26.07 -4.01 -6.42
C ASN A 374 -25.27 -5.01 -7.26
N GLU A 375 -25.67 -5.19 -8.51
CA GLU A 375 -25.07 -6.16 -9.46
C GLU A 375 -24.00 -5.55 -10.39
N HIS A 376 -23.68 -4.25 -10.20
CA HIS A 376 -22.71 -3.53 -11.03
C HIS A 376 -21.34 -3.50 -10.41
N GLU A 377 -20.33 -3.40 -11.27
CA GLU A 377 -18.96 -3.15 -10.88
C GLU A 377 -18.81 -1.82 -10.14
N TRP A 378 -17.86 -1.77 -9.24
CA TRP A 378 -17.55 -0.57 -8.48
C TRP A 378 -16.14 -0.59 -7.91
N SER A 379 -15.60 0.58 -7.67
CA SER A 379 -14.42 0.77 -6.83
C SER A 379 -14.55 2.04 -6.00
N ASN A 380 -14.19 1.95 -4.73
CA ASN A 380 -14.15 3.08 -3.79
C ASN A 380 -13.24 2.72 -2.61
N ILE A 381 -12.01 3.20 -2.63
CA ILE A 381 -11.03 2.89 -1.57
C ILE A 381 -11.44 3.47 -0.20
N ASN A 382 -12.34 4.47 -0.13
CA ASN A 382 -12.86 4.97 1.14
C ASN A 382 -13.50 3.88 2.01
N ILE A 383 -14.13 2.89 1.36
CA ILE A 383 -14.83 1.81 2.06
C ILE A 383 -14.00 0.53 2.14
N GLN A 384 -12.72 0.58 1.75
CA GLN A 384 -11.80 -0.51 2.00
C GLN A 384 -11.69 -0.75 3.51
N ASP A 385 -11.79 -2.01 3.92
CA ASP A 385 -11.56 -2.41 5.30
C ASP A 385 -10.06 -2.35 5.65
N ILE A 386 -9.72 -2.48 6.93
CA ILE A 386 -8.36 -2.83 7.30
C ILE A 386 -8.11 -4.25 6.80
N LEU A 387 -7.24 -4.37 5.81
CA LEU A 387 -6.92 -5.66 5.19
C LEU A 387 -5.98 -6.48 6.10
N PRO A 388 -5.93 -7.81 5.93
CA PRO A 388 -5.01 -8.65 6.68
C PRO A 388 -3.58 -8.09 6.67
N THR A 389 -2.96 -8.07 7.84
CA THR A 389 -1.59 -7.59 8.01
C THR A 389 -0.62 -8.43 7.19
N TRP A 390 -0.89 -9.72 7.09
CA TRP A 390 -0.12 -10.67 6.33
C TRP A 390 -0.95 -11.27 5.18
N GLN A 391 -0.45 -11.18 3.97
CA GLN A 391 -1.11 -11.68 2.75
C GLN A 391 -0.12 -12.53 1.95
N TRP A 392 0.11 -13.84 2.22
CA TRP A 392 -0.53 -14.60 3.29
C TRP A 392 0.55 -15.29 4.12
N TRP A 393 0.30 -15.53 5.37
CA TRP A 393 1.25 -16.20 6.25
C TRP A 393 0.59 -17.39 6.95
N PHE A 394 1.04 -18.61 6.56
CA PHE A 394 0.61 -19.86 7.15
C PHE A 394 1.77 -20.55 7.86
N GLU A 395 1.51 -21.13 9.02
CA GLU A 395 2.41 -22.05 9.70
C GLU A 395 1.79 -23.44 9.72
N THR A 396 2.55 -24.44 9.25
CA THR A 396 2.11 -25.84 9.19
C THR A 396 3.31 -26.79 9.11
N GLU A 397 3.13 -27.98 9.65
CA GLU A 397 4.04 -29.13 9.48
C GLU A 397 3.75 -29.95 8.20
N GLY A 398 2.67 -29.64 7.52
CA GLY A 398 2.23 -30.30 6.29
C GLY A 398 2.17 -29.38 5.09
N THR A 399 1.18 -29.61 4.23
CA THR A 399 0.94 -28.78 3.06
C THR A 399 0.32 -27.44 3.48
N GLN A 400 0.90 -26.35 2.99
CA GLN A 400 0.38 -25.02 3.22
C GLN A 400 -0.89 -24.78 2.40
N LEU A 401 -1.95 -24.30 3.05
CA LEU A 401 -3.14 -23.81 2.36
C LEU A 401 -2.84 -22.54 1.56
N SER A 402 -3.73 -22.20 0.67
CA SER A 402 -3.72 -20.96 -0.11
C SER A 402 -4.86 -20.04 0.34
N ALA A 403 -4.72 -18.76 0.06
CA ALA A 403 -5.77 -17.79 0.29
C ALA A 403 -5.87 -16.78 -0.85
N GLU A 404 -7.06 -16.25 -1.07
CA GLU A 404 -7.34 -15.23 -2.06
C GLU A 404 -8.61 -14.46 -1.71
N PHE A 405 -8.74 -13.22 -2.19
CA PHE A 405 -10.01 -12.51 -2.15
C PHE A 405 -10.94 -13.08 -3.23
N ASP A 406 -12.15 -13.40 -2.83
CA ASP A 406 -13.19 -14.00 -3.67
C ASP A 406 -14.25 -12.95 -3.99
N TYR A 407 -14.32 -12.54 -5.25
CA TYR A 407 -15.25 -11.52 -5.75
C TYR A 407 -16.57 -12.09 -6.30
N GLY A 408 -16.78 -13.40 -6.16
CA GLY A 408 -18.02 -14.06 -6.52
C GLY A 408 -18.08 -14.59 -7.94
N SER A 409 -19.26 -15.06 -8.33
CA SER A 409 -19.47 -15.86 -9.54
C SER A 409 -19.22 -15.13 -10.86
N LYS A 410 -19.20 -13.82 -10.84
CA LYS A 410 -18.85 -13.01 -12.03
C LYS A 410 -17.33 -12.88 -12.23
N TYR A 411 -16.52 -13.22 -11.23
CA TYR A 411 -15.08 -13.15 -11.31
C TYR A 411 -14.55 -14.20 -12.27
N ARG A 412 -13.86 -13.77 -13.30
CA ARG A 412 -13.36 -14.64 -14.36
C ARG A 412 -11.88 -14.45 -14.55
N LYS A 413 -11.22 -15.52 -14.90
CA LYS A 413 -9.82 -15.56 -15.23
C LYS A 413 -9.69 -16.11 -16.65
N VAL A 414 -9.27 -15.27 -17.58
CA VAL A 414 -9.21 -15.60 -19.00
C VAL A 414 -7.76 -15.61 -19.45
N TYR A 415 -7.31 -16.71 -20.04
CA TYR A 415 -5.95 -16.85 -20.59
C TYR A 415 -5.90 -16.54 -22.09
N ASN A 416 -4.68 -16.53 -22.62
CA ASN A 416 -4.40 -16.43 -24.05
C ASN A 416 -5.32 -17.33 -24.88
N GLY A 417 -6.04 -16.74 -25.83
CA GLY A 417 -6.98 -17.45 -26.66
C GLY A 417 -8.43 -17.47 -26.14
N GLY A 418 -8.72 -16.80 -25.02
CA GLY A 418 -10.07 -16.70 -24.45
C GLY A 418 -10.51 -17.94 -23.67
N GLU A 419 -9.57 -18.79 -23.25
CA GLU A 419 -9.87 -19.94 -22.38
C GLU A 419 -10.05 -19.47 -20.93
N GLU A 420 -11.15 -19.91 -20.29
CA GLU A 420 -11.37 -19.64 -18.87
C GLU A 420 -10.45 -20.50 -18.01
N GLY A 421 -9.80 -19.86 -17.03
CA GLY A 421 -8.99 -20.52 -16.01
C GLY A 421 -9.71 -20.61 -14.67
N SER A 422 -9.24 -21.52 -13.83
CA SER A 422 -9.71 -21.66 -12.46
C SER A 422 -8.87 -20.82 -11.50
N PHE A 423 -9.51 -20.25 -10.49
CA PHE A 423 -8.81 -19.63 -9.35
C PHE A 423 -8.30 -20.66 -8.33
N GLY A 424 -8.67 -21.93 -8.47
CA GLY A 424 -8.33 -22.98 -7.52
C GLY A 424 -9.28 -23.08 -6.33
N PHE A 425 -10.35 -22.30 -6.33
CA PHE A 425 -11.41 -22.30 -5.32
C PHE A 425 -12.78 -22.03 -5.96
N ASP A 426 -13.84 -22.44 -5.27
CA ASP A 426 -15.22 -22.16 -5.68
C ASP A 426 -15.56 -20.71 -5.41
N LEU A 427 -16.16 -20.02 -6.39
CA LEU A 427 -16.53 -18.60 -6.28
C LEU A 427 -17.81 -18.45 -5.44
N VAL A 428 -17.64 -17.90 -4.25
CA VAL A 428 -18.72 -17.65 -3.27
C VAL A 428 -19.13 -16.17 -3.23
N GLY A 429 -18.13 -15.28 -3.24
CA GLY A 429 -18.33 -13.84 -3.14
C GLY A 429 -18.41 -13.32 -1.72
N ALA A 430 -18.85 -12.06 -1.59
CA ALA A 430 -18.86 -11.33 -0.33
C ALA A 430 -20.03 -11.71 0.59
N TYR A 431 -19.80 -11.53 1.89
CA TYR A 431 -20.89 -11.37 2.87
C TYR A 431 -21.33 -9.91 2.98
N ASN A 432 -20.34 -8.99 3.08
CA ASN A 432 -20.55 -7.54 2.99
C ASN A 432 -19.48 -6.91 2.08
N GLY A 433 -19.90 -6.00 1.23
CA GLY A 433 -19.00 -5.33 0.29
C GLY A 433 -18.79 -6.12 -0.99
N GLY A 434 -17.55 -6.17 -1.51
CA GLY A 434 -17.21 -6.74 -2.81
C GLY A 434 -16.53 -8.11 -2.77
N SER A 435 -16.00 -8.52 -1.63
CA SER A 435 -15.20 -9.74 -1.50
C SER A 435 -15.30 -10.40 -0.14
N SER A 436 -15.01 -11.69 -0.10
CA SER A 436 -14.69 -12.44 1.12
C SER A 436 -13.28 -13.00 1.01
N LEU A 437 -12.76 -13.53 2.12
CA LEU A 437 -11.49 -14.24 2.14
C LEU A 437 -11.74 -15.73 1.90
N ALA A 438 -11.27 -16.27 0.77
CA ALA A 438 -11.27 -17.71 0.51
C ALA A 438 -9.96 -18.32 0.98
N VAL A 439 -10.04 -19.34 1.85
CA VAL A 439 -8.91 -20.19 2.27
C VAL A 439 -9.15 -21.57 1.71
N TYR A 440 -8.21 -22.11 0.96
CA TYR A 440 -8.44 -23.33 0.18
C TYR A 440 -7.17 -24.13 -0.05
N GLY A 441 -7.36 -25.36 -0.48
CA GLY A 441 -6.31 -26.28 -0.89
C GLY A 441 -6.32 -27.61 -0.13
N PRO A 442 -5.35 -28.48 -0.38
CA PRO A 442 -5.23 -29.72 0.37
C PRO A 442 -4.86 -29.45 1.83
N LEU A 443 -5.59 -30.06 2.75
CA LEU A 443 -5.36 -29.98 4.19
C LEU A 443 -4.96 -31.38 4.69
N ASP A 444 -3.71 -31.52 5.07
CA ASP A 444 -3.12 -32.79 5.55
C ASP A 444 -2.50 -32.67 6.95
N ALA A 445 -2.36 -31.45 7.45
CA ALA A 445 -1.95 -31.13 8.79
C ALA A 445 -2.55 -29.79 9.22
N LYS A 446 -2.50 -29.51 10.53
CA LYS A 446 -2.94 -28.21 11.06
C LYS A 446 -2.22 -27.07 10.35
N ASN A 447 -2.98 -26.07 9.90
CA ASN A 447 -2.51 -24.81 9.37
C ASN A 447 -2.95 -23.67 10.28
N PHE A 448 -2.03 -22.86 10.75
CA PHE A 448 -2.34 -21.59 11.39
C PHE A 448 -2.11 -20.45 10.41
N MET A 449 -3.17 -19.75 10.06
CA MET A 449 -3.14 -18.57 9.23
C MET A 449 -3.08 -17.32 10.10
N HIS A 450 -1.94 -16.64 10.11
CA HIS A 450 -1.83 -15.32 10.72
C HIS A 450 -2.61 -14.31 9.89
N LEU A 451 -3.47 -13.50 10.52
CA LEU A 451 -4.27 -12.50 9.81
C LEU A 451 -3.93 -11.08 10.24
N TYR A 452 -4.09 -10.78 11.51
CA TYR A 452 -3.99 -9.40 11.99
C TYR A 452 -3.04 -9.26 13.18
N LYS A 453 -2.12 -8.32 13.06
CA LYS A 453 -1.37 -7.76 14.16
C LYS A 453 -2.26 -6.74 14.89
N SER A 454 -2.26 -6.73 16.20
CA SER A 454 -3.19 -5.91 16.98
C SER A 454 -2.63 -5.50 18.34
N ASP A 455 -3.39 -4.65 19.04
CA ASP A 455 -3.25 -4.29 20.44
C ASP A 455 -4.67 -4.20 21.05
N LEU A 456 -5.43 -5.31 20.93
CA LEU A 456 -6.81 -5.37 21.40
C LEU A 456 -6.85 -5.71 22.89
N GLU A 457 -7.59 -4.92 23.66
CA GLU A 457 -7.83 -5.14 25.08
C GLU A 457 -8.95 -6.15 25.30
N VAL A 458 -8.69 -7.20 26.09
CA VAL A 458 -9.73 -8.16 26.44
C VAL A 458 -10.36 -7.80 27.79
N LYS A 459 -11.67 -7.67 27.78
CA LYS A 459 -12.52 -7.39 28.95
C LYS A 459 -13.43 -8.56 29.24
N ASP A 460 -14.08 -8.54 30.40
CA ASP A 460 -15.18 -9.45 30.67
C ASP A 460 -16.31 -9.22 29.66
N GLY A 461 -16.75 -10.29 29.00
CA GLY A 461 -17.73 -10.24 27.93
C GLY A 461 -17.17 -9.94 26.52
N SER A 462 -15.85 -9.76 26.36
CA SER A 462 -15.25 -9.68 25.04
C SER A 462 -15.48 -10.95 24.23
N GLN A 463 -15.81 -10.76 22.96
CA GLN A 463 -16.11 -11.87 22.06
C GLN A 463 -15.68 -11.54 20.62
N MET A 464 -15.38 -12.58 19.85
CA MET A 464 -15.16 -12.50 18.42
C MET A 464 -16.33 -13.17 17.69
N GLN A 465 -17.06 -12.43 16.87
CA GLN A 465 -18.03 -13.01 15.94
C GLN A 465 -17.35 -13.26 14.60
N ILE A 466 -17.59 -14.44 14.04
CA ILE A 466 -17.03 -14.84 12.77
C ILE A 466 -18.16 -15.31 11.88
N THR A 467 -18.31 -14.71 10.71
CA THR A 467 -19.26 -15.11 9.68
C THR A 467 -18.49 -15.79 8.56
N PHE A 468 -18.88 -17.01 8.25
CA PHE A 468 -18.15 -17.87 7.33
C PHE A 468 -19.08 -18.77 6.52
N ARG A 469 -18.56 -19.33 5.43
CA ARG A 469 -19.23 -20.35 4.63
C ARG A 469 -18.21 -21.39 4.20
N LYS A 470 -18.41 -22.62 4.65
CA LYS A 470 -17.61 -23.77 4.22
C LYS A 470 -18.24 -24.42 3.03
N THR A 471 -17.49 -24.61 1.93
CA THR A 471 -17.99 -25.22 0.70
C THR A 471 -17.54 -26.69 0.56
N SER A 472 -16.41 -27.08 1.17
CA SER A 472 -15.89 -28.45 1.06
C SER A 472 -16.62 -29.43 1.96
N GLN A 473 -16.71 -30.69 1.50
CA GLN A 473 -17.43 -31.79 2.14
C GLN A 473 -16.51 -32.67 2.99
N ASP A 474 -15.86 -32.09 3.96
CA ASP A 474 -14.97 -32.76 4.91
C ASP A 474 -15.35 -32.41 6.34
N ASP A 475 -14.74 -33.06 7.32
CA ASP A 475 -14.95 -32.86 8.75
C ASP A 475 -13.92 -31.90 9.39
N ALA A 476 -13.09 -31.23 8.58
CA ALA A 476 -12.09 -30.33 9.10
C ALA A 476 -12.71 -29.13 9.82
N SER A 477 -12.10 -28.71 10.91
CA SER A 477 -12.54 -27.59 11.76
C SER A 477 -11.77 -26.32 11.47
N MET A 478 -12.41 -25.17 11.73
CA MET A 478 -11.76 -23.87 11.82
C MET A 478 -11.90 -23.37 13.27
N LYS A 479 -10.77 -22.90 13.83
CA LYS A 479 -10.73 -22.30 15.18
C LYS A 479 -10.18 -20.88 15.09
N LEU A 480 -10.51 -20.05 16.07
CA LEU A 480 -9.85 -18.77 16.27
C LEU A 480 -8.50 -19.02 16.96
N GLY A 481 -7.42 -18.52 16.35
CA GLY A 481 -6.08 -18.50 16.95
C GLY A 481 -5.76 -17.12 17.49
N VAL A 482 -5.36 -17.05 18.77
CA VAL A 482 -5.05 -15.79 19.47
C VAL A 482 -3.65 -15.86 20.05
N ILE A 483 -2.86 -14.83 19.80
CA ILE A 483 -1.53 -14.64 20.38
C ILE A 483 -1.60 -13.46 21.35
N LEU A 484 -1.25 -13.69 22.61
CA LEU A 484 -1.27 -12.67 23.65
C LEU A 484 0.04 -11.87 23.70
N GLU A 485 -0.04 -10.60 24.07
CA GLU A 485 1.14 -9.77 24.34
C GLU A 485 1.99 -10.35 25.49
N SER A 486 1.37 -10.91 26.50
CA SER A 486 2.03 -11.52 27.66
C SER A 486 2.76 -12.82 27.33
N ASN A 487 2.42 -13.48 26.21
CA ASN A 487 3.06 -14.70 25.73
C ASN A 487 2.91 -14.83 24.21
N THR A 488 3.88 -14.31 23.48
CA THR A 488 3.87 -14.26 22.02
C THR A 488 4.32 -15.56 21.34
N SER A 489 4.78 -16.55 22.12
CA SER A 489 5.23 -17.84 21.57
C SER A 489 4.12 -18.87 21.43
N ASP A 490 2.99 -18.67 22.07
CA ASP A 490 1.88 -19.63 22.06
C ASP A 490 0.67 -19.09 21.30
N VAL A 491 0.06 -19.96 20.50
CA VAL A 491 -1.23 -19.71 19.87
C VAL A 491 -2.31 -20.39 20.72
N LEU A 492 -3.20 -19.58 21.29
CA LEU A 492 -4.39 -20.07 21.98
C LEU A 492 -5.49 -20.34 20.99
N GLU A 493 -6.04 -21.54 21.00
CA GLU A 493 -7.08 -21.97 20.07
C GLU A 493 -8.45 -21.96 20.76
N PHE A 494 -9.45 -21.38 20.08
CA PHE A 494 -10.84 -21.35 20.52
C PHE A 494 -11.73 -21.95 19.44
N ASP A 495 -12.59 -22.88 19.83
CA ASP A 495 -13.53 -23.52 18.90
C ASP A 495 -14.49 -22.49 18.28
N ILE A 496 -14.69 -22.59 16.95
CA ILE A 496 -15.73 -21.90 16.24
C ILE A 496 -16.85 -22.90 15.96
N ALA A 497 -18.00 -22.71 16.59
CA ALA A 497 -19.14 -23.59 16.45
C ALA A 497 -19.60 -23.67 14.98
N ASP A 498 -20.07 -24.83 14.56
CA ASP A 498 -20.60 -25.11 13.23
C ASP A 498 -19.60 -24.99 12.06
N SER A 499 -18.30 -24.95 12.35
CA SER A 499 -17.26 -24.78 11.33
C SER A 499 -16.90 -26.05 10.55
N THR A 500 -17.40 -27.21 10.97
CA THR A 500 -17.09 -28.49 10.32
C THR A 500 -18.03 -28.88 9.19
N ALA A 501 -19.25 -28.35 9.17
CA ALA A 501 -20.26 -28.67 8.17
C ALA A 501 -20.24 -27.70 6.98
N ALA A 502 -20.29 -28.26 5.78
CA ALA A 502 -20.52 -27.46 4.58
C ALA A 502 -21.93 -26.82 4.60
N SER A 503 -22.03 -25.61 4.07
CA SER A 503 -23.29 -24.87 3.97
C SER A 503 -23.36 -24.07 2.68
N GLU A 504 -24.55 -23.91 2.16
CA GLU A 504 -24.83 -22.95 1.08
C GLU A 504 -25.13 -21.54 1.60
N ASP A 505 -25.35 -21.41 2.90
CA ASP A 505 -25.62 -20.15 3.59
C ASP A 505 -24.42 -19.71 4.43
N TRP A 506 -24.32 -18.40 4.66
CA TRP A 506 -23.41 -17.84 5.64
C TRP A 506 -23.82 -18.23 7.05
N VAL A 507 -22.85 -18.62 7.86
CA VAL A 507 -23.02 -19.01 9.26
C VAL A 507 -22.26 -18.03 10.13
N THR A 508 -22.87 -17.53 11.21
CA THR A 508 -22.21 -16.67 12.18
C THR A 508 -22.08 -17.40 13.51
N SER A 509 -20.87 -17.49 14.03
CA SER A 509 -20.56 -18.07 15.33
C SER A 509 -19.87 -17.05 16.22
N THR A 510 -20.18 -17.09 17.51
CA THR A 510 -19.58 -16.24 18.53
C THR A 510 -18.58 -17.03 19.36
N VAL A 511 -17.37 -16.50 19.49
CA VAL A 511 -16.32 -17.04 20.35
C VAL A 511 -16.18 -16.14 21.57
N ASP A 512 -16.46 -16.70 22.76
CA ASP A 512 -16.29 -16.00 24.04
C ASP A 512 -14.80 -15.94 24.42
N LEU A 513 -14.30 -14.74 24.65
CA LEU A 513 -12.92 -14.46 25.03
C LEU A 513 -12.78 -13.98 26.49
N SER A 514 -13.86 -14.04 27.28
CA SER A 514 -13.86 -13.57 28.68
C SER A 514 -12.81 -14.24 29.57
N SER A 515 -12.39 -15.47 29.24
CA SER A 515 -11.30 -16.16 29.93
C SER A 515 -9.95 -15.45 29.83
N LEU A 516 -9.79 -14.55 28.85
CA LEU A 516 -8.58 -13.75 28.62
C LEU A 516 -8.72 -12.31 29.16
N ALA A 517 -9.76 -12.03 29.97
CA ALA A 517 -9.99 -10.67 30.49
C ALA A 517 -8.77 -10.15 31.26
N GLY A 518 -8.35 -8.93 30.92
CA GLY A 518 -7.14 -8.29 31.46
C GLY A 518 -5.89 -8.48 30.59
N GLU A 519 -5.95 -9.34 29.59
CA GLU A 519 -4.87 -9.54 28.61
C GLU A 519 -5.04 -8.62 27.39
N LYS A 520 -3.99 -8.56 26.57
CA LYS A 520 -4.01 -7.92 25.26
C LYS A 520 -3.72 -8.92 24.16
N ILE A 521 -4.50 -8.86 23.09
CA ILE A 521 -4.28 -9.66 21.88
C ILE A 521 -3.28 -8.95 20.97
N ALA A 522 -2.09 -9.53 20.83
CA ALA A 522 -1.01 -8.99 20.01
C ALA A 522 -1.15 -9.40 18.54
N ALA A 523 -1.77 -10.54 18.26
CA ALA A 523 -2.12 -11.00 16.93
C ALA A 523 -3.24 -12.04 17.00
N PHE A 524 -3.97 -12.18 15.90
CA PHE A 524 -4.98 -13.23 15.77
C PHE A 524 -5.10 -13.70 14.31
N GLY A 525 -5.65 -14.88 14.17
CA GLY A 525 -5.89 -15.51 12.89
C GLY A 525 -6.78 -16.74 13.04
N LEU A 526 -6.66 -17.66 12.09
CA LEU A 526 -7.51 -18.83 12.00
C LEU A 526 -6.67 -20.11 11.95
N VAL A 527 -7.12 -21.14 12.67
CA VAL A 527 -6.49 -22.45 12.69
C VAL A 527 -7.40 -23.43 11.95
N PHE A 528 -6.86 -24.05 10.91
CA PHE A 528 -7.56 -25.06 10.12
C PHE A 528 -6.96 -26.43 10.48
N ASP A 529 -7.82 -27.35 10.93
CA ASP A 529 -7.38 -28.66 11.43
C ASP A 529 -8.29 -29.78 10.94
N GLY A 530 -7.68 -30.81 10.38
CA GLY A 530 -8.36 -31.96 9.83
C GLY A 530 -7.66 -32.48 8.56
N THR A 531 -8.40 -33.22 7.75
CA THR A 531 -7.91 -33.80 6.50
C THR A 531 -8.93 -33.59 5.40
N SER A 532 -8.48 -33.06 4.27
CA SER A 532 -9.28 -32.86 3.08
C SER A 532 -8.37 -32.74 1.85
N ASP A 533 -8.76 -33.37 0.75
CA ASP A 533 -8.05 -33.20 -0.52
C ASP A 533 -8.37 -31.84 -1.17
N ASP A 534 -9.49 -31.24 -0.80
CA ASP A 534 -10.03 -30.06 -1.46
C ASP A 534 -10.82 -29.18 -0.44
N TYR A 535 -10.10 -28.74 0.61
CA TYR A 535 -10.67 -27.89 1.66
C TYR A 535 -10.98 -26.49 1.11
N GLN A 536 -12.13 -25.95 1.51
CA GLN A 536 -12.41 -24.53 1.30
C GLN A 536 -13.30 -23.95 2.40
N MET A 537 -12.87 -22.82 2.92
CA MET A 537 -13.59 -21.97 3.85
C MET A 537 -13.54 -20.53 3.39
N ASN A 538 -14.70 -19.91 3.24
CA ASN A 538 -14.79 -18.47 3.00
C ASN A 538 -15.11 -17.74 4.30
N ILE A 539 -14.38 -16.69 4.61
CA ILE A 539 -14.58 -15.83 5.77
C ILE A 539 -15.17 -14.51 5.27
N GLY A 540 -16.41 -14.22 5.67
CA GLY A 540 -17.16 -13.05 5.23
C GLY A 540 -17.04 -11.86 6.17
N GLN A 541 -16.89 -12.11 7.49
CA GLN A 541 -16.75 -11.06 8.50
C GLN A 541 -16.07 -11.59 9.74
N MET A 542 -15.26 -10.74 10.34
CA MET A 542 -14.78 -10.91 11.74
C MET A 542 -15.07 -9.62 12.49
N SER A 543 -15.67 -9.73 13.68
CA SER A 543 -16.04 -8.58 14.50
C SER A 543 -15.74 -8.85 15.98
N TYR A 544 -14.82 -8.06 16.53
CA TYR A 544 -14.43 -8.09 17.95
C TYR A 544 -15.17 -7.02 18.74
#